data_bed26e1389ae76aaaef5d2b070c84a4b
#
_entry.id   bed26e1389ae76aaaef5d2b070c84a4b
#
_cell.length_a   1.000
_cell.length_b   1.000
_cell.length_c   1.000
_cell.angle_alpha   90.00
_cell.angle_beta   90.00
_cell.angle_gamma   90.00
#
_symmetry.space_group_name_H-M   'P 1'
#
loop_
_entity.id
_entity.type
_entity.pdbx_description
1 polymer ?
#
loop_
_entity_poly.entity_id
_entity_poly.type
_entity_poly.pdbx_seq_one_letter_code
_entity_poly.pdbx_strand_id
1 'polypeptide(L)'
;MAHDTAFLGASTVLGQYWTKRRYFDYLINKDNFQLTFGRSFRMMVYLDNAVANGQENMRRDIEADTRATNYLINHLADIKPEFTVFVTTCDMLAENADETTQPLAGSDDPYVQNRINLYRELNRQYGRVLNVHLPEIASPTNRGFSKLIDTLLCPPEKGKLDIAPLEMHQLYFAQRILGDVEKCIPLGIPSIIPAMPPLTTTEITEAIAPQLLDRLPAFSPEQPMGSRRTSIHSFQWLDPRDGYLVTREDQLELLKFYFAPDLL
;
A
#
# COMPACT_ATOMS: atom_id res chain seq x y z
N MET A 1 24.92 -8.17 -22.02
CA MET A 1 24.18 -6.92 -21.82
C MET A 1 23.88 -6.82 -20.33
N ALA A 2 24.28 -5.75 -19.68
CA ALA A 2 24.00 -5.53 -18.26
C ALA A 2 22.47 -5.46 -18.09
N HIS A 3 21.95 -6.20 -17.14
CA HIS A 3 20.52 -6.25 -16.89
C HIS A 3 20.19 -5.17 -15.86
N ASP A 4 20.01 -3.95 -16.34
CA ASP A 4 19.78 -2.79 -15.48
C ASP A 4 18.41 -2.87 -14.81
N THR A 5 18.42 -2.77 -13.48
CA THR A 5 17.22 -2.64 -12.65
C THR A 5 17.12 -1.24 -12.08
N ALA A 6 15.95 -0.60 -12.21
CA ALA A 6 15.70 0.73 -11.66
C ALA A 6 14.65 0.68 -10.56
N PHE A 7 14.83 1.50 -9.52
CA PHE A 7 13.89 1.66 -8.43
C PHE A 7 13.52 3.13 -8.26
N LEU A 8 12.26 3.47 -8.54
CA LEU A 8 11.68 4.79 -8.33
C LEU A 8 11.02 4.85 -6.95
N GLY A 9 11.39 5.88 -6.18
CA GLY A 9 10.96 6.05 -4.80
C GLY A 9 12.07 5.77 -3.77
N ALA A 10 13.32 5.69 -4.20
CA ALA A 10 14.47 5.31 -3.36
C ALA A 10 14.70 6.22 -2.15
N SER A 11 14.38 7.52 -2.24
CA SER A 11 14.56 8.50 -1.16
C SER A 11 13.39 8.56 -0.18
N THR A 12 12.31 7.84 -0.45
CA THR A 12 11.11 7.82 0.39
C THR A 12 11.29 6.93 1.63
N VAL A 13 10.38 7.01 2.58
CA VAL A 13 10.42 6.23 3.83
C VAL A 13 10.55 4.73 3.56
N LEU A 14 9.63 4.16 2.79
CA LEU A 14 9.68 2.73 2.45
C LEU A 14 10.76 2.41 1.41
N GLY A 15 11.07 3.34 0.52
CA GLY A 15 12.13 3.18 -0.46
C GLY A 15 13.50 2.97 0.18
N GLN A 16 13.83 3.74 1.21
CA GLN A 16 15.07 3.55 1.99
C GLN A 16 15.12 2.20 2.71
N TYR A 17 13.97 1.69 3.16
CA TYR A 17 13.89 0.35 3.74
C TYR A 17 14.18 -0.74 2.70
N TRP A 18 13.69 -0.59 1.48
CA TRP A 18 13.94 -1.54 0.38
C TRP A 18 15.39 -1.53 -0.08
N THR A 19 15.97 -0.35 -0.30
CA THR A 19 17.34 -0.21 -0.78
C THR A 19 18.40 -0.78 0.16
N LYS A 20 18.08 -0.89 1.46
CA LYS A 20 18.94 -1.57 2.45
C LYS A 20 18.91 -3.11 2.33
N ARG A 21 17.90 -3.67 1.68
CA ARG A 21 17.66 -5.13 1.59
C ARG A 21 17.85 -5.70 0.20
N ARG A 22 17.71 -4.87 -0.81
CA ARG A 22 17.84 -5.28 -2.21
C ARG A 22 18.70 -4.29 -2.98
N TYR A 23 19.60 -4.81 -3.80
CA TYR A 23 20.38 -4.03 -4.73
C TYR A 23 19.55 -3.69 -5.98
N PHE A 24 19.65 -2.45 -6.43
CA PHE A 24 19.18 -1.94 -7.71
C PHE A 24 20.32 -1.19 -8.38
N ASP A 25 20.46 -1.32 -9.68
CA ASP A 25 21.52 -0.64 -10.44
C ASP A 25 21.32 0.86 -10.45
N TYR A 26 20.04 1.30 -10.47
CA TYR A 26 19.66 2.72 -10.47
C TYR A 26 18.66 3.00 -9.34
N LEU A 27 19.04 3.86 -8.42
CA LEU A 27 18.16 4.41 -7.39
C LEU A 27 17.66 5.79 -7.84
N ILE A 28 16.37 5.86 -8.16
CA ILE A 28 15.76 7.03 -8.77
C ILE A 28 14.88 7.74 -7.73
N ASN A 29 15.05 9.05 -7.66
CA ASN A 29 14.25 9.97 -6.86
C ASN A 29 13.93 11.23 -7.69
N LYS A 30 13.26 12.22 -7.09
CA LYS A 30 12.88 13.47 -7.77
C LYS A 30 14.07 14.25 -8.34
N ASP A 31 15.26 14.16 -7.73
CA ASP A 31 16.42 14.98 -8.08
C ASP A 31 17.22 14.38 -9.24
N ASN A 32 17.10 13.07 -9.47
CA ASN A 32 17.85 12.36 -10.50
C ASN A 32 16.94 11.61 -11.51
N PHE A 33 15.63 11.85 -11.49
CA PHE A 33 14.67 11.18 -12.37
C PHE A 33 15.03 11.30 -13.85
N GLN A 34 15.59 12.43 -14.26
CA GLN A 34 16.04 12.68 -15.63
C GLN A 34 17.13 11.71 -16.11
N LEU A 35 17.84 11.05 -15.20
CA LEU A 35 18.82 10.01 -15.57
C LEU A 35 18.17 8.76 -16.18
N THR A 36 16.85 8.62 -16.09
CA THR A 36 16.10 7.53 -16.72
C THR A 36 15.74 7.79 -18.18
N PHE A 37 15.83 9.05 -18.64
CA PHE A 37 15.37 9.45 -19.97
C PHE A 37 16.19 8.79 -21.08
N GLY A 38 15.49 8.20 -22.04
CA GLY A 38 16.08 7.47 -23.16
C GLY A 38 16.70 6.11 -22.77
N ARG A 39 16.69 5.72 -21.50
CA ARG A 39 17.27 4.46 -21.04
C ARG A 39 16.28 3.31 -21.11
N SER A 40 16.81 2.13 -21.38
CA SER A 40 16.10 0.87 -21.30
C SER A 40 16.49 0.15 -20.01
N PHE A 41 15.50 -0.40 -19.30
CA PHE A 41 15.67 -1.19 -18.09
C PHE A 41 15.03 -2.55 -18.28
N ARG A 42 15.71 -3.63 -17.86
CA ARG A 42 15.08 -4.94 -17.81
C ARG A 42 13.89 -4.96 -16.85
N MET A 43 14.04 -4.28 -15.71
CA MET A 43 12.98 -4.16 -14.72
C MET A 43 13.01 -2.78 -14.06
N MET A 44 11.86 -2.17 -13.96
CA MET A 44 11.64 -0.96 -13.16
C MET A 44 10.63 -1.26 -12.05
N VAL A 45 11.01 -1.00 -10.83
CA VAL A 45 10.08 -1.00 -9.69
C VAL A 45 9.71 0.44 -9.40
N TYR A 46 8.43 0.74 -9.48
CA TYR A 46 7.90 2.04 -9.10
C TYR A 46 7.03 1.91 -7.83
N LEU A 47 7.47 2.58 -6.78
CA LEU A 47 6.74 2.68 -5.52
C LEU A 47 5.94 4.00 -5.55
N ASP A 48 4.63 3.89 -5.68
CA ASP A 48 3.72 5.03 -5.69
C ASP A 48 3.88 5.89 -4.42
N ASN A 49 3.73 7.19 -4.54
CA ASN A 49 3.87 8.13 -3.43
C ASN A 49 3.00 7.77 -2.22
N ALA A 50 1.78 7.29 -2.44
CA ALA A 50 0.88 6.85 -1.39
C ALA A 50 1.46 5.67 -0.57
N VAL A 51 2.09 4.72 -1.24
CA VAL A 51 2.79 3.59 -0.61
C VAL A 51 4.12 4.06 -0.02
N ALA A 52 4.82 4.92 -0.73
CA ALA A 52 6.18 5.35 -0.40
C ALA A 52 6.27 6.24 0.85
N ASN A 53 5.30 7.14 1.02
CA ASN A 53 5.28 8.19 2.04
C ASN A 53 4.05 8.13 2.97
N GLY A 54 3.11 7.24 2.69
CA GLY A 54 1.88 7.05 3.44
C GLY A 54 0.67 7.75 2.84
N GLN A 55 -0.45 7.05 2.82
CA GLN A 55 -1.72 7.50 2.24
C GLN A 55 -2.22 8.79 2.87
N GLU A 56 -2.20 8.88 4.20
CA GLU A 56 -2.67 10.05 4.95
C GLU A 56 -1.79 11.29 4.69
N ASN A 57 -0.48 11.11 4.52
CA ASN A 57 0.41 12.22 4.19
C ASN A 57 0.12 12.76 2.79
N MET A 58 -0.17 11.89 1.83
CA MET A 58 -0.52 12.31 0.46
C MET A 58 -1.89 13.01 0.40
N ARG A 59 -2.85 12.58 1.20
CA ARG A 59 -4.15 13.27 1.33
C ARG A 59 -4.02 14.67 1.93
N ARG A 60 -3.09 14.88 2.86
CA ARG A 60 -2.81 16.20 3.48
C ARG A 60 -2.11 17.17 2.51
N ASP A 61 -1.26 16.68 1.62
CA ASP A 61 -0.54 17.49 0.62
C ASP A 61 -0.90 17.05 -0.81
N ILE A 62 -2.18 17.17 -1.14
CA ILE A 62 -2.73 16.74 -2.42
C ILE A 62 -2.12 17.51 -3.60
N GLU A 63 -1.72 18.75 -3.41
CA GLU A 63 -1.09 19.52 -4.47
C GLU A 63 0.29 18.97 -4.83
N ALA A 64 1.10 18.59 -3.83
CA ALA A 64 2.40 17.97 -4.07
C ALA A 64 2.23 16.60 -4.71
N ASP A 65 1.25 15.80 -4.27
CA ASP A 65 0.93 14.51 -4.86
C ASP A 65 0.52 14.66 -6.33
N THR A 66 -0.37 15.60 -6.64
CA THR A 66 -0.82 15.87 -8.01
C THR A 66 0.33 16.34 -8.90
N ARG A 67 1.19 17.25 -8.41
CA ARG A 67 2.37 17.69 -9.17
C ARG A 67 3.32 16.53 -9.47
N ALA A 68 3.61 15.69 -8.50
CA ALA A 68 4.51 14.55 -8.67
C ALA A 68 3.92 13.51 -9.65
N THR A 69 2.63 13.20 -9.54
CA THR A 69 1.91 12.30 -10.44
C THR A 69 1.92 12.81 -11.87
N ASN A 70 1.58 14.07 -12.10
CA ASN A 70 1.58 14.67 -13.43
C ASN A 70 3.00 14.75 -14.03
N TYR A 71 4.00 15.07 -13.21
CA TYR A 71 5.39 15.06 -13.66
C TYR A 71 5.80 13.68 -14.17
N LEU A 72 5.50 12.63 -13.41
CA LEU A 72 5.81 11.26 -13.83
C LEU A 72 5.05 10.89 -15.11
N ILE A 73 3.74 11.11 -15.17
CA ILE A 73 2.91 10.82 -16.36
C ILE A 73 3.49 11.45 -17.62
N ASN A 74 3.90 12.71 -17.54
CA ASN A 74 4.44 13.44 -18.69
C ASN A 74 5.77 12.88 -19.20
N HIS A 75 6.48 12.10 -18.38
CA HIS A 75 7.80 11.55 -18.72
C HIS A 75 7.82 10.02 -18.86
N LEU A 76 6.68 9.34 -18.76
CA LEU A 76 6.65 7.86 -18.93
C LEU A 76 7.19 7.43 -20.30
N ALA A 77 6.91 8.18 -21.36
CA ALA A 77 7.39 7.87 -22.71
C ALA A 77 8.93 7.97 -22.87
N ASP A 78 9.58 8.70 -21.97
CA ASP A 78 11.04 8.88 -21.98
C ASP A 78 11.77 7.69 -21.35
N ILE A 79 11.06 6.77 -20.70
CA ILE A 79 11.61 5.61 -19.99
C ILE A 79 11.17 4.33 -20.72
N LYS A 80 12.07 3.36 -20.87
CA LYS A 80 11.81 2.13 -21.63
C LYS A 80 12.05 0.87 -20.80
N PRO A 81 11.20 0.53 -19.81
CA PRO A 81 11.30 -0.72 -19.09
C PRO A 81 10.76 -1.87 -19.94
N GLU A 82 11.43 -3.04 -19.91
CA GLU A 82 10.90 -4.29 -20.47
C GLU A 82 9.81 -4.88 -19.55
N PHE A 83 9.92 -4.63 -18.24
CA PHE A 83 8.98 -5.06 -17.22
C PHE A 83 8.89 -4.00 -16.11
N THR A 84 7.67 -3.64 -15.73
CA THR A 84 7.42 -2.69 -14.64
C THR A 84 6.68 -3.39 -13.50
N VAL A 85 7.13 -3.17 -12.28
CA VAL A 85 6.40 -3.49 -11.05
C VAL A 85 5.88 -2.17 -10.48
N PHE A 86 4.57 -1.98 -10.53
CA PHE A 86 3.91 -0.80 -9.98
C PHE A 86 3.25 -1.15 -8.64
N VAL A 87 3.78 -0.62 -7.55
CA VAL A 87 3.26 -0.85 -6.20
C VAL A 87 2.46 0.37 -5.77
N THR A 88 1.16 0.19 -5.63
CA THR A 88 0.19 1.25 -5.34
C THR A 88 -0.82 0.79 -4.28
N THR A 89 -1.88 1.57 -4.04
CA THR A 89 -2.91 1.25 -3.04
C THR A 89 -4.20 0.72 -3.69
N CYS A 90 -5.03 0.05 -2.89
CA CYS A 90 -6.36 -0.40 -3.32
C CYS A 90 -7.39 0.73 -3.44
N ASP A 91 -7.05 1.99 -3.09
CA ASP A 91 -8.02 3.09 -3.01
C ASP A 91 -8.69 3.42 -4.36
N MET A 92 -8.04 3.06 -5.47
CA MET A 92 -8.63 3.22 -6.81
C MET A 92 -9.55 2.07 -7.25
N LEU A 93 -9.72 1.05 -6.42
CA LEU A 93 -10.60 -0.09 -6.69
C LEU A 93 -11.92 0.08 -5.94
N ALA A 94 -12.98 -0.52 -6.46
CA ALA A 94 -14.26 -0.57 -5.77
C ALA A 94 -14.16 -1.35 -4.45
N GLU A 95 -15.15 -1.18 -3.57
CA GLU A 95 -15.34 -2.04 -2.42
C GLU A 95 -15.53 -3.50 -2.86
N ASN A 96 -15.06 -4.43 -2.03
CA ASN A 96 -15.11 -5.88 -2.31
C ASN A 96 -14.37 -6.30 -3.60
N ALA A 97 -13.33 -5.57 -3.98
CA ALA A 97 -12.51 -5.86 -5.16
C ALA A 97 -11.62 -7.10 -4.99
N ASP A 98 -11.36 -7.75 -6.10
CA ASP A 98 -10.29 -8.72 -6.32
C ASP A 98 -9.49 -8.32 -7.58
N GLU A 99 -8.53 -9.14 -8.02
CA GLU A 99 -7.69 -8.82 -9.17
C GLU A 99 -8.42 -8.81 -10.52
N THR A 100 -9.67 -9.26 -10.58
CA THR A 100 -10.51 -9.15 -11.78
C THR A 100 -11.21 -7.79 -11.86
N THR A 101 -11.24 -7.05 -10.76
CA THR A 101 -11.92 -5.75 -10.66
C THR A 101 -11.07 -4.68 -11.34
N GLN A 102 -11.69 -3.98 -12.30
CA GLN A 102 -11.03 -2.84 -12.93
C GLN A 102 -11.02 -1.62 -12.00
N PRO A 103 -10.02 -0.76 -12.11
CA PRO A 103 -10.02 0.53 -11.41
C PRO A 103 -11.25 1.35 -11.74
N LEU A 104 -11.70 2.16 -10.80
CA LEU A 104 -12.82 3.07 -10.94
C LEU A 104 -12.72 3.90 -12.23
N ALA A 105 -13.84 4.21 -12.85
CA ALA A 105 -13.87 5.04 -14.06
C ALA A 105 -13.40 6.48 -13.83
N GLY A 106 -13.52 6.96 -12.60
CA GLY A 106 -13.05 8.27 -12.10
C GLY A 106 -13.42 8.43 -10.64
N SER A 107 -12.95 9.50 -10.02
CA SER A 107 -13.23 9.85 -8.63
C SER A 107 -13.25 11.36 -8.45
N ASP A 108 -14.16 11.85 -7.60
CA ASP A 108 -14.17 13.24 -7.14
C ASP A 108 -13.10 13.49 -6.05
N ASP A 109 -12.55 12.44 -5.43
CA ASP A 109 -11.39 12.54 -4.55
C ASP A 109 -10.12 12.70 -5.39
N PRO A 110 -9.43 13.86 -5.36
CA PRO A 110 -8.23 14.09 -6.18
C PRO A 110 -7.10 13.10 -5.90
N TYR A 111 -6.99 12.62 -4.65
CA TYR A 111 -6.01 11.61 -4.29
C TYR A 111 -6.26 10.28 -5.04
N VAL A 112 -7.50 9.81 -5.03
CA VAL A 112 -7.91 8.59 -5.77
C VAL A 112 -7.77 8.79 -7.27
N GLN A 113 -8.18 9.98 -7.78
CA GLN A 113 -8.07 10.31 -9.19
C GLN A 113 -6.61 10.28 -9.68
N ASN A 114 -5.65 10.75 -8.87
CA ASN A 114 -4.23 10.67 -9.19
C ASN A 114 -3.77 9.20 -9.37
N ARG A 115 -4.22 8.28 -8.51
CA ARG A 115 -3.91 6.83 -8.62
C ARG A 115 -4.48 6.24 -9.90
N ILE A 116 -5.74 6.54 -10.20
CA ILE A 116 -6.42 6.09 -11.43
C ILE A 116 -5.67 6.57 -12.68
N ASN A 117 -5.30 7.84 -12.72
CA ASN A 117 -4.59 8.42 -13.85
C ASN A 117 -3.22 7.76 -14.05
N LEU A 118 -2.46 7.61 -12.98
CA LEU A 118 -1.13 7.00 -13.03
C LEU A 118 -1.20 5.53 -13.46
N TYR A 119 -2.13 4.75 -12.88
CA TYR A 119 -2.36 3.37 -13.27
C TYR A 119 -2.65 3.23 -14.76
N ARG A 120 -3.57 4.06 -15.29
CA ARG A 120 -3.95 4.02 -16.70
C ARG A 120 -2.79 4.36 -17.62
N GLU A 121 -2.05 5.41 -17.30
CA GLU A 121 -0.94 5.83 -18.13
C GLU A 121 0.23 4.85 -18.10
N LEU A 122 0.56 4.27 -16.95
CA LEU A 122 1.58 3.22 -16.85
C LEU A 122 1.20 1.99 -17.67
N ASN A 123 -0.05 1.50 -17.55
CA ASN A 123 -0.50 0.32 -18.30
C ASN A 123 -0.70 0.63 -19.79
N ARG A 124 -1.00 1.87 -20.18
CA ARG A 124 -1.05 2.29 -21.58
C ARG A 124 0.33 2.38 -22.21
N GLN A 125 1.32 2.90 -21.46
CA GLN A 125 2.66 3.17 -21.96
C GLN A 125 3.53 1.92 -21.99
N TYR A 126 3.38 1.02 -21.03
CA TYR A 126 4.26 -0.14 -20.86
C TYR A 126 3.52 -1.45 -21.13
N GLY A 127 4.13 -2.32 -21.97
CA GLY A 127 3.50 -3.57 -22.43
C GLY A 127 3.42 -4.67 -21.38
N ARG A 128 4.24 -4.58 -20.30
CA ARG A 128 4.30 -5.59 -19.24
C ARG A 128 4.37 -4.89 -17.88
N VAL A 129 3.25 -4.83 -17.18
CA VAL A 129 3.14 -4.24 -15.84
C VAL A 129 2.57 -5.27 -14.88
N LEU A 130 3.25 -5.48 -13.74
CA LEU A 130 2.66 -6.11 -12.56
C LEU A 130 2.15 -4.98 -11.65
N ASN A 131 0.86 -4.88 -11.49
CA ASN A 131 0.23 -3.94 -10.58
C ASN A 131 0.03 -4.62 -9.21
N VAL A 132 0.62 -4.08 -8.16
CA VAL A 132 0.49 -4.55 -6.78
C VAL A 132 -0.35 -3.54 -6.02
N HIS A 133 -1.61 -3.89 -5.72
CA HIS A 133 -2.56 -3.03 -5.01
C HIS A 133 -2.55 -3.36 -3.52
N LEU A 134 -1.91 -2.52 -2.72
CA LEU A 134 -1.81 -2.73 -1.28
C LEU A 134 -3.06 -2.22 -0.55
N PRO A 135 -3.60 -2.99 0.39
CA PRO A 135 -4.58 -2.49 1.37
C PRO A 135 -4.00 -1.37 2.24
N GLU A 136 -4.72 -0.93 3.27
CA GLU A 136 -4.24 0.05 4.23
C GLU A 136 -2.91 -0.39 4.85
N ILE A 137 -1.89 0.47 4.76
CA ILE A 137 -0.53 0.09 5.20
C ILE A 137 -0.37 0.42 6.69
N ALA A 138 0.04 -0.57 7.47
CA ALA A 138 0.42 -0.41 8.86
C ALA A 138 1.93 -0.38 9.03
N SER A 139 2.45 0.65 9.70
CA SER A 139 3.88 0.79 10.00
C SER A 139 4.10 1.16 11.47
N PRO A 140 4.90 0.39 12.24
CA PRO A 140 5.17 0.71 13.64
C PRO A 140 6.12 1.90 13.81
N THR A 141 6.90 2.22 12.78
CA THR A 141 7.97 3.22 12.86
C THR A 141 7.66 4.50 12.10
N ASN A 142 6.68 4.48 11.19
CA ASN A 142 6.40 5.60 10.30
C ASN A 142 4.93 6.00 10.40
N ARG A 143 4.68 7.29 10.57
CA ARG A 143 3.35 7.88 10.65
C ARG A 143 2.80 8.26 9.28
N GLY A 144 1.47 8.45 9.21
CA GLY A 144 0.77 8.90 8.02
C GLY A 144 0.44 7.79 7.03
N PHE A 145 0.58 6.51 7.43
CA PHE A 145 0.18 5.36 6.64
C PHE A 145 -1.25 4.88 6.95
N SER A 146 -1.62 4.91 8.22
CA SER A 146 -2.94 4.50 8.71
C SER A 146 -3.39 5.46 9.81
N LYS A 147 -4.56 6.10 9.61
CA LYS A 147 -5.16 6.97 10.63
C LYS A 147 -5.44 6.19 11.93
N LEU A 148 -5.94 4.96 11.82
CA LEU A 148 -6.22 4.11 12.96
C LEU A 148 -4.96 3.84 13.77
N ILE A 149 -3.93 3.30 13.14
CA ILE A 149 -2.65 2.95 13.80
C ILE A 149 -2.01 4.20 14.42
N ASP A 150 -1.98 5.32 13.69
CA ASP A 150 -1.44 6.58 14.20
C ASP A 150 -2.19 7.06 15.45
N THR A 151 -3.52 6.93 15.46
CA THR A 151 -4.36 7.30 16.62
C THR A 151 -4.12 6.38 17.81
N LEU A 152 -3.97 5.08 17.60
CA LEU A 152 -3.73 4.12 18.70
C LEU A 152 -2.32 4.26 19.29
N LEU A 153 -1.33 4.56 18.48
CA LEU A 153 0.06 4.73 18.94
C LEU A 153 0.33 6.13 19.56
N CYS A 154 -0.43 7.15 19.13
CA CYS A 154 -0.35 8.51 19.68
C CYS A 154 -1.77 9.06 19.96
N PRO A 155 -2.47 8.48 20.94
CA PRO A 155 -3.82 8.91 21.24
C PRO A 155 -3.83 10.34 21.80
N PRO A 156 -4.92 11.11 21.60
CA PRO A 156 -5.09 12.40 22.27
C PRO A 156 -5.03 12.19 23.78
N GLU A 157 -4.56 13.20 24.52
CA GLU A 157 -4.37 13.08 25.97
C GLU A 157 -5.66 12.71 26.72
N LYS A 158 -6.81 13.22 26.30
CA LYS A 158 -8.13 13.02 26.95
C LYS A 158 -9.24 12.79 25.93
N GLY A 159 -10.34 12.22 26.40
CA GLY A 159 -11.58 12.07 25.64
C GLY A 159 -11.69 10.75 24.89
N LYS A 160 -12.81 10.61 24.16
CA LYS A 160 -13.05 9.48 23.27
C LYS A 160 -12.20 9.60 22.01
N LEU A 161 -11.86 8.47 21.42
CA LEU A 161 -11.17 8.41 20.13
C LEU A 161 -12.16 8.68 18.99
N ASP A 162 -11.73 9.40 17.96
CA ASP A 162 -12.52 9.66 16.75
C ASP A 162 -12.32 8.52 15.72
N ILE A 163 -12.69 7.32 16.14
CA ILE A 163 -12.64 6.10 15.31
C ILE A 163 -13.82 5.18 15.65
N ALA A 164 -14.46 4.64 14.63
CA ALA A 164 -15.65 3.80 14.81
C ALA A 164 -15.27 2.38 15.27
N PRO A 165 -15.86 1.83 16.37
CA PRO A 165 -15.44 0.56 16.97
C PRO A 165 -15.57 -0.65 16.03
N LEU A 166 -16.58 -0.67 15.17
CA LEU A 166 -16.87 -1.77 14.25
C LEU A 166 -16.42 -1.50 12.81
N GLU A 167 -15.75 -0.38 12.56
CA GLU A 167 -15.14 -0.16 11.25
C GLU A 167 -14.13 -1.28 10.95
N MET A 168 -14.20 -1.80 9.72
CA MET A 168 -13.36 -2.90 9.29
C MET A 168 -12.12 -2.37 8.58
N HIS A 169 -10.96 -2.84 8.98
CA HIS A 169 -9.67 -2.47 8.41
C HIS A 169 -8.95 -3.71 7.87
N GLN A 170 -8.38 -3.59 6.68
CA GLN A 170 -7.46 -4.58 6.12
C GLN A 170 -6.04 -4.02 6.19
N LEU A 171 -5.35 -4.25 7.29
CA LEU A 171 -4.02 -3.71 7.55
C LEU A 171 -2.94 -4.59 6.92
N TYR A 172 -2.17 -4.02 6.01
CA TYR A 172 -1.02 -4.66 5.40
C TYR A 172 0.29 -4.12 5.98
N PHE A 173 1.19 -5.02 6.39
CA PHE A 173 2.41 -4.61 7.09
C PHE A 173 3.50 -4.13 6.13
N ALA A 174 3.98 -2.89 6.34
CA ALA A 174 5.02 -2.26 5.53
C ALA A 174 6.28 -3.15 5.37
N GLN A 175 6.62 -3.93 6.39
CA GLN A 175 7.79 -4.81 6.40
C GLN A 175 7.69 -5.99 5.42
N ARG A 176 6.47 -6.36 5.01
CA ARG A 176 6.22 -7.49 4.09
C ARG A 176 6.34 -7.11 2.63
N ILE A 177 6.13 -5.83 2.28
CA ILE A 177 5.93 -5.36 0.89
C ILE A 177 7.01 -5.90 -0.04
N LEU A 178 8.30 -5.74 0.30
CA LEU A 178 9.39 -6.17 -0.56
C LEU A 178 9.34 -7.68 -0.84
N GLY A 179 9.24 -8.50 0.21
CA GLY A 179 9.25 -9.96 0.08
C GLY A 179 8.04 -10.49 -0.68
N ASP A 180 6.86 -9.88 -0.48
CA ASP A 180 5.65 -10.32 -1.17
C ASP A 180 5.65 -9.87 -2.63
N VAL A 181 6.13 -8.66 -2.95
CA VAL A 181 6.34 -8.22 -4.34
C VAL A 181 7.32 -9.14 -5.08
N GLU A 182 8.43 -9.53 -4.44
CA GLU A 182 9.41 -10.45 -5.05
C GLU A 182 8.81 -11.82 -5.40
N LYS A 183 7.88 -12.32 -4.60
CA LYS A 183 7.14 -13.56 -4.88
C LYS A 183 6.19 -13.42 -6.07
N CYS A 184 5.65 -12.22 -6.31
CA CYS A 184 4.72 -11.96 -7.41
C CYS A 184 5.40 -11.91 -8.78
N ILE A 185 6.63 -11.39 -8.84
CA ILE A 185 7.35 -11.18 -10.12
C ILE A 185 7.38 -12.43 -11.02
N PRO A 186 7.75 -13.64 -10.51
CA PRO A 186 7.82 -14.84 -11.34
C PRO A 186 6.44 -15.40 -11.76
N LEU A 187 5.34 -14.94 -11.16
CA LEU A 187 4.01 -15.47 -11.45
C LEU A 187 3.51 -15.09 -12.85
N GLY A 188 4.05 -14.01 -13.44
CA GLY A 188 3.62 -13.54 -14.76
C GLY A 188 2.19 -12.99 -14.81
N ILE A 189 1.61 -12.66 -13.66
CA ILE A 189 0.25 -12.11 -13.54
C ILE A 189 0.28 -10.59 -13.72
N PRO A 190 -0.80 -9.96 -14.24
CA PRO A 190 -0.83 -8.52 -14.47
C PRO A 190 -1.17 -7.71 -13.22
N SER A 191 -1.83 -8.32 -12.24
CA SER A 191 -2.31 -7.65 -11.02
C SER A 191 -2.33 -8.59 -9.83
N ILE A 192 -2.15 -8.03 -8.64
CA ILE A 192 -2.30 -8.73 -7.38
C ILE A 192 -2.75 -7.79 -6.26
N ILE A 193 -3.64 -8.29 -5.41
CA ILE A 193 -4.04 -7.67 -4.14
C ILE A 193 -3.52 -8.57 -3.01
N PRO A 194 -2.43 -8.23 -2.32
CA PRO A 194 -1.95 -8.99 -1.18
C PRO A 194 -2.88 -8.76 0.03
N ALA A 195 -4.11 -9.28 -0.06
CA ALA A 195 -5.16 -9.03 0.90
C ALA A 195 -4.87 -9.68 2.26
N MET A 196 -5.18 -8.95 3.33
CA MET A 196 -5.15 -9.43 4.71
C MET A 196 -6.58 -9.59 5.22
N PRO A 197 -6.84 -10.48 6.20
CA PRO A 197 -8.17 -10.60 6.79
C PRO A 197 -8.66 -9.26 7.36
N PRO A 198 -9.93 -8.89 7.17
CA PRO A 198 -10.47 -7.68 7.77
C PRO A 198 -10.63 -7.85 9.29
N LEU A 199 -10.19 -6.85 10.05
CA LEU A 199 -10.31 -6.76 11.50
C LEU A 199 -11.09 -5.51 11.87
N THR A 200 -11.89 -5.57 12.92
CA THR A 200 -12.57 -4.38 13.47
C THR A 200 -11.59 -3.48 14.21
N THR A 201 -11.90 -2.19 14.30
CA THR A 201 -11.18 -1.26 15.18
C THR A 201 -11.02 -1.81 16.59
N THR A 202 -12.07 -2.41 17.14
CA THR A 202 -12.04 -2.99 18.50
C THR A 202 -10.98 -4.09 18.62
N GLU A 203 -10.94 -5.05 17.70
CA GLU A 203 -9.95 -6.13 17.71
C GLU A 203 -8.52 -5.64 17.56
N ILE A 204 -8.32 -4.66 16.68
CA ILE A 204 -7.00 -4.02 16.49
C ILE A 204 -6.60 -3.28 17.78
N THR A 205 -7.54 -2.54 18.39
CA THR A 205 -7.27 -1.83 19.65
C THR A 205 -6.95 -2.81 20.78
N GLU A 206 -7.68 -3.92 20.89
CA GLU A 206 -7.41 -4.96 21.87
C GLU A 206 -6.01 -5.57 21.67
N ALA A 207 -5.60 -5.78 20.44
CA ALA A 207 -4.31 -6.39 20.11
C ALA A 207 -3.11 -5.48 20.41
N ILE A 208 -3.20 -4.16 20.17
CA ILE A 208 -2.03 -3.26 20.21
C ILE A 208 -2.10 -2.15 21.27
N ALA A 209 -3.28 -1.83 21.77
CA ALA A 209 -3.50 -0.75 22.75
C ALA A 209 -4.71 -1.03 23.66
N PRO A 210 -4.76 -2.16 24.38
CA PRO A 210 -5.93 -2.59 25.16
C PRO A 210 -6.38 -1.56 26.21
N GLN A 211 -5.48 -0.74 26.71
CA GLN A 211 -5.75 0.37 27.63
C GLN A 211 -6.63 1.48 27.02
N LEU A 212 -6.83 1.47 25.70
CA LEU A 212 -7.65 2.46 25.00
C LEU A 212 -9.08 1.96 24.69
N LEU A 213 -9.42 0.71 24.99
CA LEU A 213 -10.73 0.13 24.68
C LEU A 213 -11.89 0.97 25.26
N ASP A 214 -11.78 1.42 26.52
CA ASP A 214 -12.78 2.26 27.17
C ASP A 214 -12.90 3.67 26.55
N ARG A 215 -11.95 4.05 25.71
CA ARG A 215 -11.94 5.34 24.99
C ARG A 215 -12.55 5.24 23.60
N LEU A 216 -12.86 4.07 23.10
CA LEU A 216 -13.66 3.92 21.89
C LEU A 216 -15.06 4.52 22.11
N PRO A 217 -15.67 5.15 21.08
CA PRO A 217 -17.05 5.62 21.17
C PRO A 217 -18.02 4.44 21.40
N ALA A 218 -19.23 4.74 21.84
CA ALA A 218 -20.27 3.73 21.89
C ALA A 218 -20.63 3.26 20.48
N PHE A 219 -21.03 1.99 20.37
CA PHE A 219 -21.49 1.42 19.11
C PHE A 219 -22.68 2.22 18.55
N SER A 220 -22.63 2.50 17.24
CA SER A 220 -23.77 2.98 16.46
C SER A 220 -24.00 2.04 15.26
N PRO A 221 -25.23 1.54 15.06
CA PRO A 221 -25.53 0.64 13.94
C PRO A 221 -25.42 1.30 12.57
N GLU A 222 -25.31 2.62 12.49
CA GLU A 222 -25.16 3.38 11.24
C GLU A 222 -23.69 3.53 10.80
N GLN A 223 -22.75 2.94 11.52
CA GLN A 223 -21.33 3.04 11.17
C GLN A 223 -20.99 2.24 9.93
N PRO A 224 -20.21 2.79 8.99
CA PRO A 224 -19.79 2.07 7.80
C PRO A 224 -18.93 0.85 8.17
N MET A 225 -19.20 -0.28 7.51
CA MET A 225 -18.46 -1.53 7.77
C MET A 225 -17.09 -1.60 7.08
N GLY A 226 -16.64 -0.56 6.40
CA GLY A 226 -15.39 -0.55 5.65
C GLY A 226 -15.43 -1.46 4.41
N SER A 227 -14.38 -1.39 3.59
CA SER A 227 -14.26 -2.20 2.39
C SER A 227 -13.55 -3.53 2.67
N ARG A 228 -13.98 -4.57 1.97
CA ARG A 228 -13.37 -5.91 2.02
C ARG A 228 -12.77 -6.24 0.67
N ARG A 229 -11.48 -6.52 0.62
CA ARG A 229 -10.78 -6.96 -0.59
C ARG A 229 -10.27 -8.37 -0.41
N THR A 230 -10.23 -9.13 -1.50
CA THR A 230 -9.74 -10.52 -1.49
C THR A 230 -8.77 -10.72 -2.64
N SER A 231 -7.94 -11.74 -2.56
CA SER A 231 -7.05 -12.15 -3.63
C SER A 231 -7.47 -13.49 -4.20
N ILE A 232 -7.62 -13.58 -5.50
CA ILE A 232 -7.79 -14.85 -6.20
C ILE A 232 -6.47 -15.64 -6.29
N HIS A 233 -5.34 -15.01 -5.99
CA HIS A 233 -4.00 -15.59 -6.03
C HIS A 233 -3.44 -15.97 -4.65
N SER A 234 -4.14 -15.68 -3.56
CA SER A 234 -3.67 -15.95 -2.18
C SER A 234 -3.32 -17.42 -1.94
N PHE A 235 -4.01 -18.35 -2.60
CA PHE A 235 -3.76 -19.79 -2.50
C PHE A 235 -2.31 -20.20 -2.88
N GLN A 236 -1.61 -19.39 -3.64
CA GLN A 236 -0.22 -19.66 -4.03
C GLN A 236 0.76 -19.41 -2.87
N TRP A 237 0.30 -18.75 -1.80
CA TRP A 237 1.20 -18.29 -0.75
C TRP A 237 0.93 -18.88 0.62
N LEU A 238 -0.32 -19.03 1.08
CA LEU A 238 -0.58 -19.44 2.47
C LEU A 238 -1.85 -20.24 2.74
N ASP A 239 -3.04 -19.83 2.32
CA ASP A 239 -4.27 -20.61 2.52
C ASP A 239 -5.29 -20.37 1.40
N PRO A 240 -5.69 -21.42 0.67
CA PRO A 240 -6.59 -21.27 -0.48
C PRO A 240 -8.06 -20.97 -0.13
N ARG A 241 -8.45 -21.03 1.14
CA ARG A 241 -9.87 -21.08 1.49
C ARG A 241 -10.56 -19.72 1.56
N ASP A 242 -9.85 -18.64 1.92
CA ASP A 242 -10.49 -17.37 2.30
C ASP A 242 -10.06 -16.16 1.45
N GLY A 243 -9.11 -16.30 0.53
CA GLY A 243 -8.64 -15.17 -0.29
C GLY A 243 -7.70 -14.21 0.45
N TYR A 244 -7.01 -14.66 1.51
CA TYR A 244 -6.12 -13.84 2.32
C TYR A 244 -4.72 -14.45 2.44
N LEU A 245 -3.71 -13.60 2.69
CA LEU A 245 -2.31 -14.01 2.83
C LEU A 245 -2.01 -14.73 4.14
N VAL A 246 -2.80 -14.52 5.16
CA VAL A 246 -2.65 -15.10 6.52
C VAL A 246 -4.04 -15.42 7.08
N THR A 247 -4.10 -16.21 8.15
CA THR A 247 -5.33 -16.35 8.92
C THR A 247 -5.61 -15.09 9.75
N ARG A 248 -6.83 -14.95 10.27
CA ARG A 248 -7.19 -13.84 11.15
C ARG A 248 -6.39 -13.87 12.46
N GLU A 249 -6.17 -15.05 13.00
CA GLU A 249 -5.37 -15.29 14.20
C GLU A 249 -3.92 -14.87 13.99
N ASP A 250 -3.31 -15.31 12.87
CA ASP A 250 -1.94 -14.92 12.53
C ASP A 250 -1.80 -13.41 12.35
N GLN A 251 -2.82 -12.74 11.78
CA GLN A 251 -2.78 -11.28 11.64
C GLN A 251 -2.81 -10.58 13.00
N LEU A 252 -3.62 -11.06 13.95
CA LEU A 252 -3.64 -10.50 15.30
C LEU A 252 -2.30 -10.70 16.03
N GLU A 253 -1.67 -11.87 15.87
CA GLU A 253 -0.32 -12.10 16.41
C GLU A 253 0.74 -11.21 15.73
N LEU A 254 0.66 -10.98 14.43
CA LEU A 254 1.54 -10.04 13.73
C LEU A 254 1.34 -8.59 14.22
N LEU A 255 0.11 -8.18 14.52
CA LEU A 255 -0.16 -6.86 15.11
C LEU A 255 0.52 -6.73 16.47
N LYS A 256 0.35 -7.69 17.37
CA LYS A 256 1.04 -7.70 18.67
C LYS A 256 2.56 -7.65 18.49
N PHE A 257 3.11 -8.52 17.65
CA PHE A 257 4.55 -8.59 17.40
C PHE A 257 5.15 -7.27 16.91
N TYR A 258 4.46 -6.59 15.98
CA TYR A 258 5.00 -5.35 15.40
C TYR A 258 4.72 -4.10 16.23
N PHE A 259 3.62 -4.03 16.97
CA PHE A 259 3.14 -2.79 17.59
C PHE A 259 3.12 -2.84 19.12
N ALA A 260 3.09 -4.00 19.72
CA ALA A 260 3.02 -4.19 21.16
C ALA A 260 3.95 -5.32 21.63
N PRO A 261 5.27 -5.27 21.34
CA PRO A 261 6.19 -6.36 21.67
C PRO A 261 6.26 -6.63 23.20
N ASP A 262 5.93 -5.64 24.03
CA ASP A 262 5.92 -5.77 25.49
C ASP A 262 4.68 -6.55 26.02
N LEU A 263 3.71 -6.87 25.15
CA LEU A 263 2.55 -7.69 25.49
C LEU A 263 2.70 -9.17 25.12
N LEU A 264 3.82 -9.55 24.51
CA LEU A 264 4.20 -10.92 24.21
C LEU A 264 5.09 -11.48 25.34
#